data_8da64110881111ce740c0065030d62f3
#
_entry.id   8da64110881111ce740c0065030d62f3
#
_cell.length_a   1.000
_cell.length_b   1.000
_cell.length_c   1.000
_cell.angle_alpha   90.00
_cell.angle_beta   90.00
_cell.angle_gamma   90.00
#
_symmetry.space_group_name_H-M   'P 1'
#
loop_
_entity.id
_entity.type
_entity.pdbx_description
1 polymer ?
#
loop_
_entity_poly.entity_id
_entity_poly.type
_entity_poly.pdbx_seq_one_letter_code
_entity_poly.pdbx_strand_id
1 'polypeptide(L)'
;MKARLVPVYFQSGRDDDYNRQLEALRALLADEADIAEPVALGAPLPEADAVVFPQMLGDAFSQLEQIRAIDLPRLVITSEFGTMSMWDWEIRSYLRSEGIATIAPYNLSQTRTIMRALQVRRSLQRAKFVVF
;
A
#
# COMPACT_ATOMS: atom_id res chain seq x y z
N MET A 1 18.28 3.93 5.03
CA MET A 1 17.51 2.85 4.40
C MET A 1 16.06 3.27 4.32
N LYS A 2 15.44 3.13 3.15
CA LYS A 2 14.04 3.51 2.95
C LYS A 2 13.16 2.28 2.85
N ALA A 3 11.89 2.41 3.21
CA ALA A 3 10.92 1.37 2.96
C ALA A 3 10.69 1.23 1.45
N ARG A 4 10.53 0.00 0.98
CA ARG A 4 10.24 -0.28 -0.43
C ARG A 4 8.75 -0.56 -0.58
N LEU A 5 8.07 0.28 -1.35
CA LEU A 5 6.65 0.15 -1.61
C LEU A 5 6.41 -0.13 -3.09
N VAL A 6 5.48 -1.02 -3.39
CA VAL A 6 5.03 -1.24 -4.75
C VAL A 6 3.58 -0.78 -4.87
N PRO A 7 3.30 0.21 -5.73
CA PRO A 7 1.92 0.64 -5.97
C PRO A 7 1.18 -0.41 -6.79
N VAL A 8 -0.09 -0.62 -6.46
CA VAL A 8 -0.94 -1.58 -7.16
C VAL A 8 -2.14 -0.84 -7.73
N TYR A 9 -2.52 -1.14 -8.96
CA TYR A 9 -3.73 -0.61 -9.57
C TYR A 9 -4.66 -1.75 -9.94
N PHE A 10 -5.96 -1.46 -9.92
CA PHE A 10 -6.98 -2.46 -10.26
C PHE A 10 -6.94 -2.77 -11.76
N GLN A 11 -7.50 -3.92 -12.14
CA GLN A 11 -7.40 -4.40 -13.52
C GLN A 11 -8.13 -3.55 -14.54
N SER A 12 -8.98 -2.62 -14.09
CA SER A 12 -9.54 -1.59 -14.98
C SER A 12 -8.49 -0.64 -15.55
N GLY A 13 -7.29 -0.63 -14.94
CA GLY A 13 -6.16 0.14 -15.44
C GLY A 13 -5.91 1.41 -14.64
N ARG A 14 -4.90 2.15 -15.09
CA ARG A 14 -4.49 3.41 -14.47
C ARG A 14 -5.20 4.57 -15.16
N ASP A 15 -5.90 5.39 -14.38
CA ASP A 15 -6.48 6.62 -14.91
C ASP A 15 -5.61 7.83 -14.49
N ASP A 16 -6.03 9.02 -14.93
CA ASP A 16 -5.28 10.26 -14.61
C ASP A 16 -5.28 10.55 -13.12
N ASP A 17 -6.36 10.22 -12.43
CA ASP A 17 -6.43 10.42 -10.98
C ASP A 17 -5.45 9.51 -10.26
N TYR A 18 -5.36 8.25 -10.65
CA TYR A 18 -4.37 7.33 -10.10
C TYR A 18 -2.96 7.88 -10.27
N ASN A 19 -2.63 8.33 -11.47
CA ASN A 19 -1.30 8.85 -11.76
C ASN A 19 -0.98 10.11 -10.94
N ARG A 20 -1.95 10.99 -10.75
CA ARG A 20 -1.79 12.17 -9.90
C ARG A 20 -1.53 11.81 -8.45
N GLN A 21 -2.31 10.87 -7.91
CA GLN A 21 -2.16 10.39 -6.54
C GLN A 21 -0.78 9.77 -6.35
N LEU A 22 -0.35 8.96 -7.28
CA LEU A 22 0.95 8.31 -7.21
C LEU A 22 2.11 9.32 -7.20
N GLU A 23 2.07 10.31 -8.09
CA GLU A 23 3.10 11.33 -8.14
C GLU A 23 3.13 12.17 -6.86
N ALA A 24 1.96 12.50 -6.31
CA ALA A 24 1.87 13.20 -5.04
C ALA A 24 2.48 12.39 -3.90
N LEU A 25 2.22 11.09 -3.87
CA LEU A 25 2.80 10.20 -2.86
C LEU A 25 4.32 10.10 -2.99
N ARG A 26 4.83 10.00 -4.21
CA ARG A 26 6.27 9.98 -4.43
C ARG A 26 6.94 11.23 -3.86
N ALA A 27 6.35 12.39 -4.08
CA ALA A 27 6.87 13.64 -3.55
C ALA A 27 6.79 13.70 -2.03
N LEU A 28 5.66 13.31 -1.46
CA LEU A 28 5.44 13.36 -0.02
C LEU A 28 6.34 12.39 0.77
N LEU A 29 6.62 11.23 0.22
CA LEU A 29 7.35 10.18 0.90
C LEU A 29 8.78 10.00 0.39
N ALA A 30 9.31 10.97 -0.34
CA ALA A 30 10.61 10.87 -0.98
C ALA A 30 11.74 10.50 -0.02
N ASP A 31 11.68 11.00 1.21
CA ASP A 31 12.71 10.75 2.21
C ASP A 31 12.52 9.43 2.98
N GLU A 32 11.32 8.89 2.98
CA GLU A 32 10.97 7.71 3.80
C GLU A 32 10.78 6.44 3.00
N ALA A 33 10.47 6.54 1.71
CA ALA A 33 10.13 5.37 0.91
C ALA A 33 10.64 5.47 -0.52
N ASP A 34 11.05 4.31 -1.05
CA ASP A 34 11.28 4.12 -2.47
C ASP A 34 10.02 3.48 -3.04
N ILE A 35 9.35 4.20 -3.93
CA ILE A 35 8.11 3.74 -4.55
C ILE A 35 8.44 3.21 -5.95
N ALA A 36 8.23 1.91 -6.13
CA ALA A 36 8.52 1.23 -7.39
C ALA A 36 7.52 1.59 -8.48
N GLU A 37 7.73 1.07 -9.68
CA GLU A 37 6.75 1.20 -10.75
C GLU A 37 5.48 0.44 -10.39
N PRO A 38 4.30 0.98 -10.72
CA PRO A 38 3.04 0.32 -10.41
C PRO A 38 2.89 -1.01 -11.15
N VAL A 39 2.23 -1.97 -10.47
CA VAL A 39 1.86 -3.25 -11.07
C VAL A 39 0.36 -3.45 -11.01
N ALA A 40 -0.17 -4.20 -11.96
CA ALA A 40 -1.58 -4.54 -11.96
C ALA A 40 -1.88 -5.53 -10.82
N LEU A 41 -3.06 -5.40 -10.23
CA LEU A 41 -3.52 -6.36 -9.23
C LEU A 41 -3.55 -7.76 -9.85
N GLY A 42 -2.95 -8.71 -9.18
CA GLY A 42 -2.83 -10.09 -9.66
C GLY A 42 -1.54 -10.38 -10.42
N ALA A 43 -0.78 -9.36 -10.81
CA ALA A 43 0.53 -9.55 -11.43
C ALA A 43 1.57 -9.94 -10.38
N PRO A 44 2.69 -10.60 -10.79
CA PRO A 44 3.77 -10.88 -9.85
C PRO A 44 4.31 -9.61 -9.21
N LEU A 45 4.54 -9.64 -7.90
CA LEU A 45 5.07 -8.50 -7.17
C LEU A 45 6.58 -8.54 -7.11
N PRO A 46 7.26 -7.40 -7.29
CA PRO A 46 8.69 -7.32 -7.04
C PRO A 46 8.98 -7.43 -5.55
N GLU A 47 10.23 -7.61 -5.19
CA GLU A 47 10.63 -7.57 -3.79
C GLU A 47 10.31 -6.20 -3.19
N ALA A 48 9.51 -6.19 -2.12
CA ALA A 48 9.06 -4.96 -1.47
C ALA A 48 8.71 -5.22 -0.01
N ASP A 49 8.61 -4.15 0.77
CA ASP A 49 8.19 -4.25 2.17
C ASP A 49 6.67 -4.22 2.32
N ALA A 50 5.98 -3.60 1.39
CA ALA A 50 4.53 -3.50 1.40
C ALA A 50 4.01 -3.11 0.02
N VAL A 51 2.71 -3.36 -0.20
CA VAL A 51 2.01 -2.79 -1.35
C VAL A 51 1.24 -1.55 -0.89
N VAL A 52 1.04 -0.61 -1.81
CA VAL A 52 0.27 0.59 -1.53
C VAL A 52 -0.80 0.79 -2.59
N PHE A 53 -1.99 1.13 -2.14
CA PHE A 53 -3.12 1.49 -2.99
C PHE A 53 -3.30 3.01 -2.91
N PRO A 54 -2.83 3.77 -3.90
CA PRO A 54 -3.04 5.23 -3.91
C PRO A 54 -4.50 5.61 -4.15
N GLN A 55 -5.31 4.65 -4.61
CA GLN A 55 -6.71 4.85 -4.95
C GLN A 55 -7.46 3.56 -4.70
N MET A 56 -8.59 3.64 -4.00
CA MET A 56 -9.50 2.50 -3.84
C MET A 56 -10.72 2.69 -4.74
N LEU A 57 -11.02 1.68 -5.51
CA LEU A 57 -12.14 1.68 -6.46
C LEU A 57 -13.13 0.58 -6.13
N GLY A 58 -14.34 0.70 -6.68
CA GLY A 58 -15.36 -0.34 -6.58
C GLY A 58 -14.92 -1.70 -7.12
N ASP A 59 -13.92 -1.72 -7.99
CA ASP A 59 -13.28 -2.94 -8.47
C ASP A 59 -12.84 -3.88 -7.35
N ALA A 60 -12.55 -3.31 -6.16
CA ALA A 60 -12.19 -4.11 -4.99
C ALA A 60 -13.25 -5.13 -4.63
N PHE A 61 -14.52 -4.82 -4.84
CA PHE A 61 -15.61 -5.73 -4.52
C PHE A 61 -15.62 -6.99 -5.40
N SER A 62 -15.13 -6.90 -6.62
CA SER A 62 -15.09 -8.01 -7.56
C SER A 62 -13.71 -8.67 -7.69
N GLN A 63 -12.69 -8.11 -7.05
CA GLN A 63 -11.31 -8.60 -7.16
C GLN A 63 -10.73 -9.01 -5.80
N LEU A 64 -11.59 -9.53 -4.92
CA LEU A 64 -11.21 -9.90 -3.56
C LEU A 64 -10.09 -10.95 -3.50
N GLU A 65 -10.16 -11.96 -4.34
CA GLU A 65 -9.19 -13.05 -4.28
C GLU A 65 -7.78 -12.57 -4.68
N GLN A 66 -7.70 -11.65 -5.63
CA GLN A 66 -6.43 -11.07 -6.02
C GLN A 66 -5.86 -10.21 -4.89
N ILE A 67 -6.71 -9.48 -4.17
CA ILE A 67 -6.27 -8.69 -3.01
C ILE A 67 -5.84 -9.61 -1.88
N ARG A 68 -6.61 -10.66 -1.62
CA ARG A 68 -6.29 -11.64 -0.57
C ARG A 68 -4.97 -12.35 -0.84
N ALA A 69 -4.63 -12.57 -2.11
CA ALA A 69 -3.42 -13.27 -2.51
C ALA A 69 -2.14 -12.45 -2.29
N ILE A 70 -2.25 -11.17 -2.01
CA ILE A 70 -1.09 -10.32 -1.72
C ILE A 70 -0.48 -10.75 -0.39
N ASP A 71 0.77 -11.20 -0.42
CA ASP A 71 1.48 -11.71 0.76
C ASP A 71 2.40 -10.63 1.37
N LEU A 72 1.94 -9.39 1.38
CA LEU A 72 2.64 -8.25 1.96
C LEU A 72 1.62 -7.38 2.69
N PRO A 73 2.05 -6.55 3.64
CA PRO A 73 1.14 -5.56 4.21
C PRO A 73 0.50 -4.70 3.13
N ARG A 74 -0.78 -4.43 3.27
CA ARG A 74 -1.57 -3.66 2.30
C ARG A 74 -1.83 -2.28 2.88
N LEU A 75 -1.22 -1.27 2.29
CA LEU A 75 -1.39 0.11 2.72
C LEU A 75 -2.35 0.83 1.79
N VAL A 76 -3.26 1.60 2.37
CA VAL A 76 -4.14 2.51 1.62
C VAL A 76 -3.69 3.92 1.97
N ILE A 77 -2.94 4.55 1.07
CA ILE A 77 -2.40 5.88 1.29
C ILE A 77 -2.77 6.74 0.09
N THR A 78 -3.67 7.69 0.30
CA THR A 78 -3.98 8.71 -0.70
C THR A 78 -3.14 9.95 -0.41
N SER A 79 -3.05 10.86 -1.37
CA SER A 79 -2.29 12.08 -1.18
C SER A 79 -2.97 13.05 -0.21
N GLU A 80 -4.22 12.78 0.16
CA GLU A 80 -5.01 13.64 1.05
C GLU A 80 -5.13 13.00 2.42
N PHE A 81 -4.06 13.07 3.19
CA PHE A 81 -4.04 12.50 4.53
C PHE A 81 -5.13 13.11 5.42
N GLY A 82 -5.83 12.26 6.15
CA GLY A 82 -6.86 12.69 7.09
C GLY A 82 -8.22 12.97 6.47
N THR A 83 -8.33 12.96 5.14
CA THR A 83 -9.59 13.18 4.44
C THR A 83 -9.97 11.96 3.62
N MET A 84 -9.97 10.80 4.27
CA MET A 84 -10.41 9.58 3.61
C MET A 84 -11.89 9.70 3.26
N SER A 85 -12.23 9.47 2.00
CA SER A 85 -13.63 9.56 1.55
C SER A 85 -14.47 8.47 2.19
N MET A 86 -15.79 8.70 2.26
CA MET A 86 -16.72 7.69 2.73
C MET A 86 -16.63 6.42 1.89
N TRP A 87 -16.39 6.56 0.60
CA TRP A 87 -16.21 5.44 -0.33
C TRP A 87 -15.01 4.56 0.06
N ASP A 88 -13.89 5.16 0.39
CA ASP A 88 -12.70 4.41 0.82
C ASP A 88 -12.96 3.69 2.13
N TRP A 89 -13.68 4.33 3.06
CA TRP A 89 -14.08 3.70 4.32
C TRP A 89 -14.93 2.47 4.09
N GLU A 90 -15.92 2.56 3.19
CA GLU A 90 -16.81 1.45 2.88
C GLU A 90 -16.04 0.27 2.28
N ILE A 91 -15.14 0.54 1.34
CA ILE A 91 -14.33 -0.50 0.71
C ILE A 91 -13.44 -1.18 1.76
N ARG A 92 -12.78 -0.41 2.60
CA ARG A 92 -11.93 -0.98 3.66
C ARG A 92 -12.73 -1.81 4.66
N SER A 93 -13.90 -1.33 5.05
CA SER A 93 -14.77 -2.07 5.96
C SER A 93 -15.22 -3.40 5.36
N TYR A 94 -15.56 -3.38 4.09
CA TYR A 94 -15.93 -4.60 3.37
C TYR A 94 -14.76 -5.59 3.30
N LEU A 95 -13.57 -5.13 2.94
CA LEU A 95 -12.40 -5.99 2.90
C LEU A 95 -12.11 -6.59 4.27
N ARG A 96 -12.24 -5.81 5.32
CA ARG A 96 -12.05 -6.29 6.68
C ARG A 96 -13.07 -7.38 7.05
N SER A 97 -14.32 -7.22 6.64
CA SER A 97 -15.36 -8.23 6.89
C SER A 97 -15.06 -9.55 6.17
N GLU A 98 -14.29 -9.49 5.08
CA GLU A 98 -13.84 -10.67 4.31
C GLU A 98 -12.48 -11.20 4.80
N GLY A 99 -11.98 -10.73 5.92
CA GLY A 99 -10.71 -11.17 6.49
C GLY A 99 -9.48 -10.57 5.85
N ILE A 100 -9.62 -9.50 5.07
CA ILE A 100 -8.51 -8.82 4.40
C ILE A 100 -8.16 -7.55 5.17
N ALA A 101 -7.02 -7.56 5.86
CA ALA A 101 -6.57 -6.41 6.62
C ALA A 101 -5.90 -5.38 5.72
N THR A 102 -6.17 -4.10 5.97
CA THR A 102 -5.51 -2.98 5.32
C THR A 102 -5.08 -1.97 6.39
N ILE A 103 -4.06 -1.20 6.09
CA ILE A 103 -3.55 -0.17 6.98
C ILE A 103 -3.67 1.18 6.27
N ALA A 104 -4.35 2.13 6.90
CA ALA A 104 -4.51 3.47 6.32
C ALA A 104 -4.13 4.53 7.36
N PRO A 105 -2.97 5.17 7.20
CA PRO A 105 -2.57 6.23 8.13
C PRO A 105 -3.43 7.47 7.98
N TYR A 106 -3.65 8.18 9.08
CA TYR A 106 -4.44 9.39 9.10
C TYR A 106 -3.67 10.62 8.66
N ASN A 107 -2.34 10.61 8.80
CA ASN A 107 -1.53 11.78 8.52
C ASN A 107 -0.11 11.37 8.17
N LEU A 108 0.71 12.36 7.83
CA LEU A 108 2.09 12.12 7.41
C LEU A 108 2.93 11.54 8.55
N SER A 109 2.69 11.97 9.79
CA SER A 109 3.42 11.46 10.96
C SER A 109 3.20 9.96 11.14
N GLN A 110 1.95 9.50 11.05
CA GLN A 110 1.64 8.06 11.13
C GLN A 110 2.25 7.31 9.95
N THR A 111 2.23 7.89 8.78
CA THR A 111 2.82 7.29 7.59
C THR A 111 4.32 7.07 7.80
N ARG A 112 5.04 8.05 8.33
CA ARG A 112 6.46 7.92 8.64
C ARG A 112 6.72 6.82 9.66
N THR A 113 5.87 6.72 10.68
CA THR A 113 5.97 5.66 11.68
C THR A 113 5.82 4.28 11.03
N ILE A 114 4.87 4.12 10.11
CA ILE A 114 4.67 2.87 9.38
C ILE A 114 5.89 2.55 8.53
N MET A 115 6.46 3.54 7.83
CA MET A 115 7.66 3.33 7.01
C MET A 115 8.83 2.83 7.86
N ARG A 116 9.03 3.40 9.05
CA ARG A 116 10.06 2.95 9.98
C ARG A 116 9.81 1.53 10.47
N ALA A 117 8.56 1.20 10.77
CA ALA A 117 8.19 -0.15 11.20
C ALA A 117 8.49 -1.18 10.12
N LEU A 118 8.25 -0.86 8.84
CA LEU A 118 8.57 -1.74 7.72
C LEU A 118 10.08 -1.96 7.60
N GLN A 119 10.88 -0.91 7.80
CA GLN A 119 12.32 -1.02 7.78
C GLN A 119 12.84 -1.92 8.91
N VAL A 120 12.30 -1.75 10.11
CA VAL A 120 12.65 -2.58 11.26
C VAL A 120 12.28 -4.04 11.01
N ARG A 121 11.11 -4.29 10.47
CA ARG A 121 10.65 -5.65 10.12
C ARG A 121 11.63 -6.31 9.16
N ARG A 122 12.07 -5.61 8.13
CA ARG A 122 13.05 -6.14 7.16
C ARG A 122 14.37 -6.45 7.84
N SER A 123 14.85 -5.57 8.71
CA SER A 123 16.08 -5.78 9.45
C SER A 123 16.00 -7.01 10.36
N LEU A 124 14.87 -7.20 11.03
CA LEU A 124 14.64 -8.36 11.88
C LEU A 124 14.58 -9.65 11.08
N GLN A 125 13.96 -9.62 9.91
CA GLN A 125 13.90 -10.79 9.04
C GLN A 125 15.31 -11.20 8.57
N ARG A 126 16.16 -10.24 8.26
CA ARG A 126 17.55 -10.50 7.91
C ARG A 126 18.32 -11.06 9.09
N ALA A 127 18.10 -10.53 10.28
CA ALA A 127 18.77 -10.98 11.49
C ALA A 127 18.47 -12.45 11.82
N LYS A 128 17.29 -12.94 11.48
CA LYS A 128 16.93 -14.35 11.70
C LYS A 128 17.82 -15.33 10.97
N PHE A 129 18.47 -14.92 9.91
CA PHE A 129 19.38 -15.78 9.15
C PHE A 129 20.80 -15.80 9.73
N VAL A 130 21.09 -14.93 10.68
CA VAL A 130 22.44 -14.73 11.22
C VAL A 130 22.56 -15.33 12.62
N VAL A 131 21.47 -15.61 13.32
CA VAL A 131 21.45 -16.00 14.73
C VAL A 131 21.55 -17.52 14.92
N PHE A 132 22.02 -18.20 13.94
CA PHE A 132 22.23 -19.63 14.08
C PHE A 132 23.69 -19.96 14.04
#